data_cc65fc43560423ad5c0e4ea68672af92
#
_entry.id   cc65fc43560423ad5c0e4ea68672af92
#
_cell.length_a   1.000
_cell.length_b   1.000
_cell.length_c   1.000
_cell.angle_alpha   90.00
_cell.angle_beta   90.00
_cell.angle_gamma   90.00
#
_symmetry.space_group_name_H-M   'P 1'
#
loop_
_entity.id
_entity.type
_entity.pdbx_description
1 polymer ?
#
loop_
_entity_poly.entity_id
_entity_poly.type
_entity_poly.pdbx_seq_one_letter_code
_entity_poly.pdbx_strand_id
1 'polypeptide(L)'
;MNTILLALLIFVAVGVGLWLVSLVMEALRQKPRPPATLRWSPDIPIQTIDIGGAKLRYMKSGKGPVLILLHTLRTQLDLFEKVVPELSKHFTVYALDYPGHGYSDIPQARYNAAFFTKAVEGFLDKLDLRDVTLAGVSIGGAIALIIAARRNPRVARVVSINPYDYAKGRGMGRAGLFGAFVTYASLVPVVGETVMRLRNSLIMNAVLRGGVADANSIPPALLKEMYLVGNRPGHYRGFLSLLRNAESWEAATKDYGRIEIPVLLIWGDQDWARPVEREHDRMLIPGVEMTTVKGGGHFLPLDRPRELTEAIIRFAARSPIRA
;
A
#
# COMPACT_ATOMS: atom_id res chain seq x y z
N MET A 1 8.37 43.90 26.59
CA MET A 1 8.35 42.42 26.32
C MET A 1 9.47 42.15 25.32
N ASN A 2 10.37 41.22 25.60
CA ASN A 2 11.50 40.91 24.70
C ASN A 2 10.95 40.39 23.35
N THR A 3 11.47 40.89 22.24
CA THR A 3 11.04 40.51 20.87
C THR A 3 11.06 38.99 20.66
N ILE A 4 12.03 38.28 21.25
CA ILE A 4 12.14 36.81 21.21
C ILE A 4 10.96 36.16 21.94
N LEU A 5 10.59 36.66 23.13
CA LEU A 5 9.47 36.16 23.89
C LEU A 5 8.14 36.37 23.13
N LEU A 6 7.96 37.54 22.52
CA LEU A 6 6.79 37.81 21.70
C LEU A 6 6.69 36.85 20.51
N ALA A 7 7.80 36.65 19.78
CA ALA A 7 7.85 35.71 18.65
C ALA A 7 7.52 34.29 19.08
N LEU A 8 8.06 33.85 20.22
CA LEU A 8 7.75 32.53 20.78
C LEU A 8 6.27 32.38 21.14
N LEU A 9 5.68 33.39 21.80
CA LEU A 9 4.25 33.37 22.15
C LEU A 9 3.36 33.34 20.91
N ILE A 10 3.69 34.10 19.86
CA ILE A 10 2.98 34.07 18.59
C ILE A 10 3.09 32.65 17.95
N PHE A 11 4.29 32.06 17.92
CA PHE A 11 4.51 30.74 17.38
C PHE A 11 3.68 29.67 18.10
N VAL A 12 3.68 29.71 19.44
CA VAL A 12 2.86 28.79 20.27
C VAL A 12 1.37 29.00 20.01
N ALA A 13 0.90 30.25 19.99
CA ALA A 13 -0.50 30.60 19.75
C ALA A 13 -0.98 30.11 18.37
N VAL A 14 -0.17 30.28 17.33
CA VAL A 14 -0.43 29.76 15.97
C VAL A 14 -0.48 28.24 15.98
N GLY A 15 0.46 27.58 16.65
CA GLY A 15 0.49 26.12 16.78
C GLY A 15 -0.76 25.57 17.45
N VAL A 16 -1.18 26.17 18.57
CA VAL A 16 -2.41 25.81 19.29
C VAL A 16 -3.64 26.07 18.42
N GLY A 17 -3.69 27.20 17.72
CA GLY A 17 -4.78 27.53 16.80
C GLY A 17 -4.93 26.48 15.68
N LEU A 18 -3.83 26.13 15.03
CA LEU A 18 -3.82 25.08 13.99
C LEU A 18 -4.26 23.71 14.55
N TRP A 19 -3.81 23.36 15.74
CA TRP A 19 -4.21 22.13 16.40
C TRP A 19 -5.73 22.10 16.67
N LEU A 20 -6.32 23.18 17.23
CA LEU A 20 -7.76 23.29 17.46
C LEU A 20 -8.54 23.22 16.13
N VAL A 21 -8.13 23.96 15.12
CA VAL A 21 -8.74 23.90 13.77
C VAL A 21 -8.70 22.47 13.23
N SER A 22 -7.58 21.77 13.41
CA SER A 22 -7.46 20.37 12.96
C SER A 22 -8.47 19.44 13.60
N LEU A 23 -8.77 19.63 14.88
CA LEU A 23 -9.79 18.84 15.60
C LEU A 23 -11.19 19.09 15.04
N VAL A 24 -11.54 20.35 14.80
CA VAL A 24 -12.83 20.74 14.21
C VAL A 24 -12.97 20.14 12.80
N MET A 25 -11.94 20.31 11.97
CA MET A 25 -11.95 19.74 10.60
C MET A 25 -12.13 18.24 10.60
N GLU A 26 -11.47 17.51 11.50
CA GLU A 26 -11.64 16.05 11.59
C GLU A 26 -13.04 15.66 12.07
N ALA A 27 -13.62 16.41 13.04
CA ALA A 27 -14.97 16.16 13.53
C ALA A 27 -16.06 16.39 12.48
N LEU A 28 -15.84 17.33 11.56
CA LEU A 28 -16.76 17.65 10.46
C LEU A 28 -16.62 16.75 9.23
N ARG A 29 -15.66 15.80 9.23
CA ARG A 29 -15.47 14.90 8.07
C ARG A 29 -16.64 13.93 7.93
N GLN A 30 -17.07 13.78 6.69
CA GLN A 30 -18.14 12.86 6.34
C GLN A 30 -17.56 11.49 5.98
N LYS A 31 -18.29 10.44 6.31
CA LYS A 31 -17.98 9.08 5.90
C LYS A 31 -18.58 8.86 4.49
N PRO A 32 -17.76 8.68 3.43
CA PRO A 32 -18.28 8.39 2.10
C PRO A 32 -18.99 7.03 2.12
N ARG A 33 -20.05 6.90 1.32
CA ARG A 33 -20.73 5.62 1.12
C ARG A 33 -19.88 4.72 0.25
N PRO A 34 -19.63 3.46 0.65
CA PRO A 34 -18.96 2.51 -0.21
C PRO A 34 -19.79 2.28 -1.49
N PRO A 35 -19.16 2.28 -2.67
CA PRO A 35 -19.87 1.90 -3.90
C PRO A 35 -20.23 0.40 -3.90
N ALA A 36 -21.31 0.02 -4.58
CA ALA A 36 -21.70 -1.38 -4.70
C ALA A 36 -20.88 -2.14 -5.75
N THR A 37 -20.37 -1.43 -6.74
CA THR A 37 -19.55 -1.97 -7.84
C THR A 37 -18.29 -1.14 -8.01
N LEU A 38 -17.33 -1.65 -8.75
CA LEU A 38 -16.10 -0.91 -9.06
C LEU A 38 -16.42 0.22 -10.06
N ARG A 39 -15.90 1.41 -9.79
CA ARG A 39 -16.06 2.59 -10.67
C ARG A 39 -15.55 2.31 -12.11
N TRP A 40 -14.43 1.60 -12.21
CA TRP A 40 -13.72 1.31 -13.46
C TRP A 40 -14.12 -0.03 -14.09
N SER A 41 -14.94 -0.83 -13.43
CA SER A 41 -15.51 -2.09 -13.92
C SER A 41 -16.85 -2.37 -13.23
N PRO A 42 -17.94 -1.72 -13.66
CA PRO A 42 -19.25 -1.81 -12.99
C PRO A 42 -19.85 -3.21 -12.91
N ASP A 43 -19.41 -4.12 -13.77
CA ASP A 43 -19.84 -5.53 -13.78
C ASP A 43 -19.22 -6.35 -12.66
N ILE A 44 -18.20 -5.84 -11.99
CA ILE A 44 -17.53 -6.52 -10.88
C ILE A 44 -18.13 -6.02 -9.56
N PRO A 45 -18.86 -6.87 -8.82
CA PRO A 45 -19.43 -6.48 -7.54
C PRO A 45 -18.35 -6.35 -6.49
N ILE A 46 -18.52 -5.38 -5.61
CA ILE A 46 -17.71 -5.24 -4.39
C ILE A 46 -18.30 -6.15 -3.33
N GLN A 47 -17.41 -6.86 -2.65
CA GLN A 47 -17.74 -7.78 -1.57
C GLN A 47 -17.08 -7.33 -0.26
N THR A 48 -17.60 -7.85 0.84
CA THR A 48 -17.00 -7.65 2.17
C THR A 48 -16.87 -8.97 2.91
N ILE A 49 -15.80 -9.11 3.70
CA ILE A 49 -15.54 -10.30 4.49
C ILE A 49 -15.04 -9.91 5.88
N ASP A 50 -15.55 -10.57 6.90
CA ASP A 50 -15.08 -10.40 8.28
C ASP A 50 -13.96 -11.40 8.57
N ILE A 51 -12.76 -10.88 8.88
CA ILE A 51 -11.57 -11.69 9.20
C ILE A 51 -11.35 -11.87 10.71
N GLY A 52 -12.36 -11.54 11.52
CA GLY A 52 -12.24 -11.58 12.98
C GLY A 52 -11.51 -10.37 13.55
N GLY A 53 -12.17 -9.20 13.53
CA GLY A 53 -11.66 -7.92 14.03
C GLY A 53 -11.68 -6.77 13.03
N ALA A 54 -11.93 -7.06 11.77
CA ALA A 54 -12.17 -6.04 10.74
C ALA A 54 -12.95 -6.64 9.55
N LYS A 55 -13.87 -5.86 8.98
CA LYS A 55 -14.47 -6.14 7.68
C LYS A 55 -13.61 -5.56 6.59
N LEU A 56 -13.17 -6.43 5.67
CA LEU A 56 -12.38 -6.05 4.51
C LEU A 56 -13.26 -5.93 3.28
N ARG A 57 -13.09 -4.85 2.52
CA ARG A 57 -13.62 -4.72 1.17
C ARG A 57 -12.71 -5.48 0.21
N TYR A 58 -13.30 -6.21 -0.73
CA TYR A 58 -12.54 -6.87 -1.79
C TYR A 58 -13.37 -7.01 -3.07
N MET A 59 -12.69 -7.32 -4.17
CA MET A 59 -13.28 -7.72 -5.43
C MET A 59 -12.77 -9.10 -5.85
N LYS A 60 -13.55 -9.79 -6.70
CA LYS A 60 -13.17 -11.04 -7.38
C LYS A 60 -13.55 -10.93 -8.85
N SER A 61 -12.64 -11.30 -9.75
CA SER A 61 -12.87 -11.31 -11.20
C SER A 61 -12.10 -12.42 -11.89
N GLY A 62 -12.60 -12.87 -13.04
CA GLY A 62 -11.93 -13.87 -13.87
C GLY A 62 -12.08 -15.31 -13.38
N LYS A 63 -11.39 -16.22 -14.09
CA LYS A 63 -11.32 -17.67 -13.81
C LYS A 63 -9.90 -18.17 -14.04
N GLY A 64 -9.49 -19.19 -13.30
CA GLY A 64 -8.15 -19.79 -13.38
C GLY A 64 -7.45 -19.85 -12.03
N PRO A 65 -6.11 -20.01 -11.99
CA PRO A 65 -5.32 -20.02 -10.76
C PRO A 65 -5.57 -18.76 -9.93
N VAL A 66 -5.47 -18.86 -8.61
CA VAL A 66 -5.75 -17.75 -7.70
C VAL A 66 -4.58 -16.74 -7.71
N LEU A 67 -4.91 -15.49 -7.98
CA LEU A 67 -4.00 -14.33 -7.87
C LEU A 67 -4.59 -13.31 -6.91
N ILE A 68 -3.83 -12.93 -5.88
CA ILE A 68 -4.23 -11.87 -4.95
C ILE A 68 -3.36 -10.64 -5.17
N LEU A 69 -4.01 -9.51 -5.40
CA LEU A 69 -3.37 -8.21 -5.58
C LEU A 69 -3.41 -7.43 -4.27
N LEU A 70 -2.23 -7.03 -3.80
CA LEU A 70 -2.00 -6.35 -2.54
C LEU A 70 -1.51 -4.93 -2.80
N HIS A 71 -2.34 -3.93 -2.49
CA HIS A 71 -2.04 -2.52 -2.77
C HIS A 71 -0.98 -1.93 -1.81
N THR A 72 -0.57 -0.68 -2.05
CA THR A 72 0.42 0.04 -1.24
C THR A 72 -0.22 0.91 -0.15
N LEU A 73 0.62 1.49 0.70
CA LEU A 73 0.21 2.46 1.70
C LEU A 73 -0.58 3.63 1.06
N ARG A 74 -1.58 4.13 1.77
CA ARG A 74 -2.42 5.27 1.35
C ARG A 74 -3.20 5.08 0.05
N THR A 75 -3.20 3.89 -0.53
CA THR A 75 -4.01 3.54 -1.70
C THR A 75 -5.10 2.53 -1.33
N GLN A 76 -5.69 1.90 -2.29
CA GLN A 76 -6.76 0.93 -2.17
C GLN A 76 -6.76 0.00 -3.38
N LEU A 77 -7.65 -0.98 -3.40
CA LEU A 77 -7.74 -1.97 -4.49
C LEU A 77 -7.88 -1.34 -5.89
N ASP A 78 -8.42 -0.12 -5.97
CA ASP A 78 -8.55 0.64 -7.23
C ASP A 78 -7.19 1.03 -7.86
N LEU A 79 -6.06 0.87 -7.14
CA LEU A 79 -4.72 0.97 -7.71
C LEU A 79 -4.50 0.04 -8.91
N PHE A 80 -5.24 -1.07 -8.93
CA PHE A 80 -5.09 -2.12 -9.93
C PHE A 80 -6.04 -2.01 -11.11
N GLU A 81 -6.76 -0.87 -11.26
CA GLU A 81 -7.77 -0.67 -12.31
C GLU A 81 -7.25 -0.92 -13.73
N LYS A 82 -5.96 -0.66 -13.99
CA LYS A 82 -5.36 -0.85 -15.33
C LYS A 82 -4.85 -2.27 -15.57
N VAL A 83 -4.64 -3.08 -14.53
CA VAL A 83 -4.05 -4.43 -14.67
C VAL A 83 -5.09 -5.55 -14.49
N VAL A 84 -6.12 -5.34 -13.68
CA VAL A 84 -7.15 -6.36 -13.40
C VAL A 84 -7.85 -6.85 -14.68
N PRO A 85 -8.25 -6.01 -15.66
CA PRO A 85 -8.94 -6.50 -16.84
C PRO A 85 -8.16 -7.54 -17.64
N GLU A 86 -6.84 -7.37 -17.76
CA GLU A 86 -5.99 -8.34 -18.46
C GLU A 86 -5.68 -9.56 -17.59
N LEU A 87 -5.32 -9.36 -16.33
CA LEU A 87 -5.04 -10.46 -15.41
C LEU A 87 -6.24 -11.39 -15.21
N SER A 88 -7.47 -10.86 -15.25
CA SER A 88 -8.71 -11.65 -15.11
C SER A 88 -8.98 -12.60 -16.28
N LYS A 89 -8.28 -12.46 -17.40
CA LYS A 89 -8.33 -13.42 -18.52
C LYS A 89 -7.54 -14.69 -18.22
N HIS A 90 -6.60 -14.63 -17.28
CA HIS A 90 -5.65 -15.69 -16.97
C HIS A 90 -5.79 -16.25 -15.56
N PHE A 91 -6.40 -15.49 -14.63
CA PHE A 91 -6.46 -15.81 -13.22
C PHE A 91 -7.85 -15.57 -12.63
N THR A 92 -8.14 -16.22 -11.52
CA THR A 92 -9.14 -15.75 -10.58
C THR A 92 -8.48 -14.69 -9.72
N VAL A 93 -8.69 -13.42 -10.05
CA VAL A 93 -8.07 -12.26 -9.41
C VAL A 93 -8.88 -11.81 -8.21
N TYR A 94 -8.24 -11.69 -7.08
CA TYR A 94 -8.75 -10.99 -5.90
C TYR A 94 -7.93 -9.72 -5.69
N ALA A 95 -8.57 -8.62 -5.32
CA ALA A 95 -7.90 -7.46 -4.76
C ALA A 95 -8.66 -7.00 -3.52
N LEU A 96 -7.97 -6.67 -2.45
CA LEU A 96 -8.59 -6.30 -1.18
C LEU A 96 -8.05 -4.96 -0.67
N ASP A 97 -8.88 -4.27 0.10
CA ASP A 97 -8.45 -3.13 0.91
C ASP A 97 -8.02 -3.63 2.29
N TYR A 98 -6.81 -3.30 2.73
CA TYR A 98 -6.37 -3.63 4.08
C TYR A 98 -7.21 -2.93 5.16
N PRO A 99 -7.20 -3.43 6.42
CA PRO A 99 -7.72 -2.66 7.53
C PRO A 99 -7.07 -1.26 7.57
N GLY A 100 -7.87 -0.23 7.77
CA GLY A 100 -7.40 1.16 7.76
C GLY A 100 -7.25 1.78 6.37
N HIS A 101 -7.46 1.04 5.29
CA HIS A 101 -7.34 1.51 3.90
C HIS A 101 -8.66 1.31 3.14
N GLY A 102 -8.75 1.97 1.99
CA GLY A 102 -9.91 1.85 1.14
C GLY A 102 -11.21 2.05 1.89
N TYR A 103 -12.19 1.21 1.66
CA TYR A 103 -13.45 1.17 2.39
C TYR A 103 -13.51 0.09 3.48
N SER A 104 -12.41 -0.59 3.76
CA SER A 104 -12.32 -1.52 4.89
C SER A 104 -12.41 -0.82 6.24
N ASP A 105 -12.72 -1.55 7.30
CA ASP A 105 -12.80 -1.01 8.66
C ASP A 105 -11.47 -0.39 9.10
N ILE A 106 -11.55 0.54 10.06
CA ILE A 106 -10.40 1.22 10.65
C ILE A 106 -10.32 0.83 12.14
N PRO A 107 -9.85 -0.39 12.46
CA PRO A 107 -9.76 -0.81 13.86
C PRO A 107 -8.70 -0.02 14.60
N GLN A 108 -8.87 0.09 15.92
CA GLN A 108 -7.81 0.62 16.77
C GLN A 108 -6.75 -0.47 16.97
N ALA A 109 -5.62 -0.30 16.30
CA ALA A 109 -4.53 -1.27 16.30
C ALA A 109 -3.17 -0.59 16.09
N ARG A 110 -2.11 -1.33 16.34
CA ARG A 110 -0.77 -0.97 15.92
C ARG A 110 -0.56 -1.41 14.46
N TYR A 111 -0.59 -0.46 13.53
CA TYR A 111 -0.45 -0.70 12.09
C TYR A 111 1.03 -0.93 11.74
N ASN A 112 1.49 -2.15 11.89
CA ASN A 112 2.85 -2.60 11.58
C ASN A 112 2.80 -3.78 10.58
N ALA A 113 3.96 -4.27 10.15
CA ALA A 113 4.05 -5.39 9.21
C ALA A 113 3.26 -6.63 9.67
N ALA A 114 3.33 -6.99 10.95
CA ALA A 114 2.64 -8.15 11.50
C ALA A 114 1.09 -8.00 11.45
N PHE A 115 0.57 -6.79 11.68
CA PHE A 115 -0.85 -6.51 11.62
C PHE A 115 -1.42 -6.72 10.22
N PHE A 116 -0.76 -6.18 9.19
CA PHE A 116 -1.20 -6.33 7.81
C PHE A 116 -1.01 -7.76 7.30
N THR A 117 0.09 -8.41 7.66
CA THR A 117 0.33 -9.82 7.31
C THR A 117 -0.77 -10.71 7.86
N LYS A 118 -1.14 -10.55 9.14
CA LYS A 118 -2.24 -11.30 9.77
C LYS A 118 -3.58 -11.04 9.06
N ALA A 119 -3.83 -9.81 8.60
CA ALA A 119 -5.06 -9.51 7.87
C ALA A 119 -5.14 -10.24 6.53
N VAL A 120 -4.02 -10.34 5.79
CA VAL A 120 -3.97 -11.10 4.53
C VAL A 120 -4.09 -12.59 4.79
N GLU A 121 -3.37 -13.13 5.78
CA GLU A 121 -3.49 -14.54 6.18
C GLU A 121 -4.95 -14.89 6.58
N GLY A 122 -5.60 -14.02 7.36
CA GLY A 122 -7.01 -14.17 7.72
C GLY A 122 -7.96 -14.14 6.51
N PHE A 123 -7.66 -13.35 5.49
CA PHE A 123 -8.40 -13.34 4.23
C PHE A 123 -8.25 -14.67 3.47
N LEU A 124 -7.02 -15.20 3.39
CA LEU A 124 -6.74 -16.51 2.78
C LEU A 124 -7.51 -17.62 3.48
N ASP A 125 -7.52 -17.62 4.81
CA ASP A 125 -8.17 -18.63 5.62
C ASP A 125 -9.69 -18.59 5.49
N LYS A 126 -10.27 -17.40 5.56
CA LYS A 126 -11.74 -17.22 5.50
C LYS A 126 -12.34 -17.62 4.16
N LEU A 127 -11.61 -17.47 3.07
CA LEU A 127 -12.03 -17.87 1.73
C LEU A 127 -11.51 -19.27 1.32
N ASP A 128 -10.79 -19.95 2.22
CA ASP A 128 -10.08 -21.22 1.98
C ASP A 128 -9.30 -21.23 0.67
N LEU A 129 -8.59 -20.14 0.38
CA LEU A 129 -7.78 -20.01 -0.83
C LEU A 129 -6.50 -20.83 -0.67
N ARG A 130 -6.12 -21.55 -1.73
CA ARG A 130 -4.93 -22.43 -1.79
C ARG A 130 -4.18 -22.19 -3.09
N ASP A 131 -2.93 -22.58 -3.15
CA ASP A 131 -2.05 -22.45 -4.32
C ASP A 131 -1.98 -21.01 -4.86
N VAL A 132 -2.01 -20.07 -3.91
CA VAL A 132 -2.16 -18.65 -4.20
C VAL A 132 -0.86 -18.06 -4.74
N THR A 133 -0.96 -17.26 -5.79
CA THR A 133 0.07 -16.27 -6.16
C THR A 133 -0.26 -14.96 -5.45
N LEU A 134 0.62 -14.49 -4.57
CA LEU A 134 0.51 -13.15 -3.99
C LEU A 134 1.29 -12.16 -4.85
N ALA A 135 0.64 -11.15 -5.40
CA ALA A 135 1.28 -10.06 -6.12
C ALA A 135 1.03 -8.74 -5.40
N GLY A 136 2.07 -8.13 -4.86
CA GLY A 136 1.93 -6.96 -4.02
C GLY A 136 2.83 -5.79 -4.42
N VAL A 137 2.33 -4.56 -4.25
CA VAL A 137 3.07 -3.32 -4.51
C VAL A 137 3.48 -2.70 -3.19
N SER A 138 4.75 -2.30 -3.04
CA SER A 138 5.24 -1.56 -1.88
C SER A 138 5.07 -2.37 -0.58
N ILE A 139 4.30 -1.87 0.41
CA ILE A 139 3.97 -2.66 1.61
C ILE A 139 3.28 -3.98 1.25
N GLY A 140 2.50 -4.02 0.16
CA GLY A 140 1.90 -5.25 -0.35
C GLY A 140 2.94 -6.27 -0.81
N GLY A 141 4.02 -5.80 -1.44
CA GLY A 141 5.17 -6.63 -1.81
C GLY A 141 5.90 -7.17 -0.58
N ALA A 142 6.16 -6.31 0.40
CA ALA A 142 6.76 -6.72 1.67
C ALA A 142 5.87 -7.72 2.44
N ILE A 143 4.54 -7.50 2.48
CA ILE A 143 3.58 -8.45 3.09
C ILE A 143 3.69 -9.83 2.42
N ALA A 144 3.71 -9.88 1.09
CA ALA A 144 3.81 -11.13 0.34
C ALA A 144 5.12 -11.88 0.67
N LEU A 145 6.26 -11.17 0.73
CA LEU A 145 7.55 -11.74 1.13
C LEU A 145 7.54 -12.25 2.58
N ILE A 146 6.95 -11.50 3.51
CA ILE A 146 6.84 -11.92 4.91
C ILE A 146 5.99 -13.19 5.05
N ILE A 147 4.87 -13.30 4.32
CA ILE A 147 4.02 -14.50 4.33
C ILE A 147 4.79 -15.70 3.75
N ALA A 148 5.57 -15.50 2.68
CA ALA A 148 6.43 -16.54 2.13
C ALA A 148 7.52 -16.98 3.11
N ALA A 149 8.18 -16.04 3.79
CA ALA A 149 9.21 -16.33 4.80
C ALA A 149 8.65 -17.09 6.02
N ARG A 150 7.36 -16.93 6.31
CA ARG A 150 6.61 -17.71 7.31
C ARG A 150 6.22 -19.09 6.83
N ARG A 151 6.48 -19.43 5.55
CA ARG A 151 6.14 -20.71 4.92
C ARG A 151 4.65 -21.01 5.02
N ASN A 152 3.79 -20.00 4.76
CA ASN A 152 2.34 -20.21 4.75
C ASN A 152 1.97 -21.21 3.65
N PRO A 153 1.35 -22.37 3.98
CA PRO A 153 1.12 -23.46 3.02
C PRO A 153 0.10 -23.12 1.94
N ARG A 154 -0.64 -22.03 2.08
CA ARG A 154 -1.61 -21.56 1.10
C ARG A 154 -0.98 -20.79 -0.06
N VAL A 155 0.27 -20.35 0.10
CA VAL A 155 0.95 -19.48 -0.86
C VAL A 155 1.97 -20.30 -1.65
N ALA A 156 1.79 -20.36 -2.97
CA ALA A 156 2.65 -21.12 -3.87
C ALA A 156 3.72 -20.25 -4.55
N ARG A 157 3.48 -18.94 -4.71
CA ARG A 157 4.40 -18.00 -5.41
C ARG A 157 4.22 -16.57 -4.89
N VAL A 158 5.25 -15.76 -5.06
CA VAL A 158 5.21 -14.32 -4.77
C VAL A 158 5.70 -13.51 -5.95
N VAL A 159 4.97 -12.44 -6.27
CA VAL A 159 5.44 -11.34 -7.12
C VAL A 159 5.50 -10.09 -6.26
N SER A 160 6.69 -9.67 -5.88
CA SER A 160 6.89 -8.47 -5.07
C SER A 160 7.32 -7.31 -5.95
N ILE A 161 6.50 -6.26 -5.96
CA ILE A 161 6.63 -5.11 -6.84
C ILE A 161 7.03 -3.91 -6.00
N ASN A 162 8.23 -3.36 -6.25
CA ASN A 162 8.76 -2.22 -5.50
C ASN A 162 8.58 -2.38 -3.97
N PRO A 163 9.03 -3.49 -3.33
CA PRO A 163 8.77 -3.72 -1.91
C PRO A 163 9.24 -2.55 -1.03
N TYR A 164 8.52 -2.31 0.08
CA TYR A 164 8.75 -1.17 0.96
C TYR A 164 9.38 -1.61 2.28
N ASP A 165 10.54 -2.24 2.20
CA ASP A 165 11.27 -2.89 3.29
C ASP A 165 12.70 -2.36 3.45
N TYR A 166 12.92 -1.11 3.06
CA TYR A 166 14.19 -0.39 3.12
C TYR A 166 14.05 0.97 3.81
N ALA A 167 15.18 1.65 4.06
CA ALA A 167 15.25 3.01 4.62
C ALA A 167 14.40 3.21 5.89
N LYS A 168 14.30 2.19 6.74
CA LYS A 168 13.45 2.17 7.94
C LYS A 168 11.98 2.53 7.64
N GLY A 169 11.47 2.14 6.46
CA GLY A 169 10.14 2.48 5.97
C GLY A 169 9.93 3.97 5.70
N ARG A 170 10.99 4.71 5.36
CA ARG A 170 10.95 6.17 5.06
C ARG A 170 11.14 6.49 3.58
N GLY A 171 11.04 5.49 2.71
CA GLY A 171 11.21 5.64 1.27
C GLY A 171 10.28 6.69 0.66
N MET A 172 9.04 6.82 1.16
CA MET A 172 8.09 7.86 0.74
C MET A 172 8.66 9.30 0.91
N GLY A 173 9.59 9.52 1.83
CA GLY A 173 10.29 10.80 1.97
C GLY A 173 11.11 11.21 0.74
N ARG A 174 11.34 10.28 -0.19
CA ARG A 174 12.02 10.52 -1.48
C ARG A 174 11.04 10.89 -2.61
N ALA A 175 9.73 10.87 -2.34
CA ALA A 175 8.67 11.22 -3.30
C ALA A 175 8.49 12.75 -3.50
N GLY A 176 9.50 13.56 -3.22
CA GLY A 176 9.48 15.00 -3.31
C GLY A 176 9.20 15.69 -1.97
N LEU A 177 9.12 17.04 -1.99
CA LEU A 177 9.03 17.87 -0.78
C LEU A 177 7.82 17.53 0.09
N PHE A 178 6.64 17.29 -0.50
CA PHE A 178 5.44 16.93 0.26
C PHE A 178 5.53 15.53 0.84
N GLY A 179 6.14 14.58 0.13
CA GLY A 179 6.42 13.25 0.64
C GLY A 179 7.36 13.29 1.85
N ALA A 180 8.43 14.07 1.76
CA ALA A 180 9.35 14.30 2.87
C ALA A 180 8.65 14.97 4.07
N PHE A 181 7.91 16.05 3.84
CA PHE A 181 7.15 16.74 4.88
C PHE A 181 6.18 15.80 5.61
N VAL A 182 5.35 15.06 4.88
CA VAL A 182 4.39 14.11 5.47
C VAL A 182 5.10 13.02 6.26
N THR A 183 6.17 12.45 5.71
CA THR A 183 6.94 11.39 6.35
C THR A 183 7.52 11.84 7.69
N TYR A 184 8.24 12.96 7.71
CA TYR A 184 8.95 13.40 8.90
C TYR A 184 8.07 14.11 9.93
N ALA A 185 7.08 14.91 9.49
CA ALA A 185 6.11 15.51 10.39
C ALA A 185 5.28 14.46 11.15
N SER A 186 4.98 13.32 10.52
CA SER A 186 4.23 12.23 11.15
C SER A 186 4.92 11.63 12.36
N LEU A 187 6.25 11.71 12.44
CA LEU A 187 7.04 11.17 13.55
C LEU A 187 6.97 12.01 14.82
N VAL A 188 6.63 13.30 14.67
CA VAL A 188 6.55 14.23 15.80
C VAL A 188 5.16 14.18 16.44
N PRO A 189 5.03 13.83 17.72
CA PRO A 189 3.75 13.85 18.43
C PRO A 189 3.08 15.22 18.33
N VAL A 190 1.75 15.25 18.29
CA VAL A 190 0.88 16.42 18.11
C VAL A 190 1.00 17.02 16.71
N VAL A 191 2.23 17.27 16.19
CA VAL A 191 2.45 17.79 14.84
C VAL A 191 1.91 16.81 13.79
N GLY A 192 2.26 15.54 13.90
CA GLY A 192 1.80 14.49 12.99
C GLY A 192 0.28 14.37 12.97
N GLU A 193 -0.37 14.36 14.12
CA GLU A 193 -1.83 14.36 14.23
C GLU A 193 -2.45 15.61 13.58
N THR A 194 -1.88 16.78 13.83
CA THR A 194 -2.36 18.05 13.28
C THR A 194 -2.26 18.05 11.76
N VAL A 195 -1.09 17.74 11.22
CA VAL A 195 -0.86 17.65 9.77
C VAL A 195 -1.81 16.66 9.11
N MET A 196 -1.96 15.47 9.69
CA MET A 196 -2.83 14.43 9.13
C MET A 196 -4.31 14.78 9.21
N ARG A 197 -4.76 15.53 10.21
CA ARG A 197 -6.14 16.04 10.28
C ARG A 197 -6.36 17.18 9.31
N LEU A 198 -5.37 18.04 9.06
CA LEU A 198 -5.43 19.14 8.07
C LEU A 198 -5.23 18.67 6.63
N ARG A 199 -5.16 17.34 6.37
CA ARG A 199 -4.99 16.77 5.03
C ARG A 199 -5.99 17.36 4.03
N ASN A 200 -5.51 17.71 2.86
CA ASN A 200 -6.29 18.26 1.77
C ASN A 200 -5.90 17.62 0.43
N SER A 201 -6.66 17.92 -0.63
CA SER A 201 -6.44 17.32 -1.95
C SER A 201 -5.11 17.75 -2.57
N LEU A 202 -4.64 18.98 -2.32
CA LEU A 202 -3.39 19.49 -2.88
C LEU A 202 -2.20 18.64 -2.42
N ILE A 203 -2.03 18.53 -1.09
CA ILE A 203 -0.92 17.75 -0.49
C ILE A 203 -1.03 16.29 -0.87
N MET A 204 -2.24 15.71 -0.78
CA MET A 204 -2.42 14.30 -1.08
C MET A 204 -2.15 13.97 -2.54
N ASN A 205 -2.63 14.78 -3.48
CA ASN A 205 -2.38 14.58 -4.89
C ASN A 205 -0.88 14.75 -5.22
N ALA A 206 -0.19 15.68 -4.58
CA ALA A 206 1.25 15.86 -4.76
C ALA A 206 2.03 14.62 -4.27
N VAL A 207 1.68 14.07 -3.10
CA VAL A 207 2.30 12.84 -2.56
C VAL A 207 2.03 11.63 -3.48
N LEU A 208 0.78 11.46 -3.94
CA LEU A 208 0.42 10.35 -4.83
C LEU A 208 1.13 10.46 -6.20
N ARG A 209 1.20 11.66 -6.76
CA ARG A 209 1.93 11.90 -8.02
C ARG A 209 3.44 11.70 -7.89
N GLY A 210 4.00 11.87 -6.70
CA GLY A 210 5.39 11.52 -6.42
C GLY A 210 5.67 10.00 -6.42
N GLY A 211 4.62 9.18 -6.52
CA GLY A 211 4.73 7.72 -6.62
C GLY A 211 4.70 7.17 -8.05
N VAL A 212 4.51 8.01 -9.07
CA VAL A 212 4.53 7.61 -10.48
C VAL A 212 5.69 8.28 -11.21
N ALA A 213 6.17 7.63 -12.26
CA ALA A 213 7.18 8.20 -13.15
C ALA A 213 6.59 9.27 -14.08
N ASP A 214 5.35 9.06 -14.54
CA ASP A 214 4.57 10.04 -15.29
C ASP A 214 3.35 10.48 -14.48
N ALA A 215 3.27 11.77 -14.14
CA ALA A 215 2.16 12.35 -13.36
C ALA A 215 0.77 12.14 -14.01
N ASN A 216 0.73 11.90 -15.34
CA ASN A 216 -0.49 11.61 -16.09
C ASN A 216 -0.91 10.14 -15.97
N SER A 217 -0.07 9.27 -15.42
CA SER A 217 -0.39 7.85 -15.22
C SER A 217 -1.53 7.63 -14.23
N ILE A 218 -1.78 8.59 -13.32
CA ILE A 218 -2.87 8.48 -12.34
C ILE A 218 -4.12 9.12 -12.93
N PRO A 219 -5.20 8.36 -13.20
CA PRO A 219 -6.46 8.92 -13.66
C PRO A 219 -7.04 9.92 -12.66
N PRO A 220 -7.58 11.07 -13.10
CA PRO A 220 -8.17 12.06 -12.19
C PRO A 220 -9.30 11.49 -11.32
N ALA A 221 -10.09 10.55 -11.87
CA ALA A 221 -11.13 9.87 -11.11
C ALA A 221 -10.57 9.01 -9.97
N LEU A 222 -9.43 8.35 -10.17
CA LEU A 222 -8.75 7.59 -9.14
C LEU A 222 -8.20 8.51 -8.03
N LEU A 223 -7.59 9.65 -8.39
CA LEU A 223 -7.15 10.66 -7.41
C LEU A 223 -8.30 11.16 -6.55
N LYS A 224 -9.45 11.44 -7.18
CA LYS A 224 -10.67 11.89 -6.47
C LYS A 224 -11.15 10.81 -5.50
N GLU A 225 -11.19 9.56 -5.93
CA GLU A 225 -11.61 8.42 -5.11
C GLU A 225 -10.67 8.20 -3.92
N MET A 226 -9.35 8.18 -4.15
CA MET A 226 -8.35 8.05 -3.10
C MET A 226 -8.43 9.21 -2.09
N TYR A 227 -8.75 10.42 -2.55
CA TYR A 227 -8.97 11.56 -1.66
C TYR A 227 -10.21 11.37 -0.78
N LEU A 228 -11.34 10.99 -1.37
CA LEU A 228 -12.59 10.74 -0.63
C LEU A 228 -12.39 9.69 0.46
N VAL A 229 -11.80 8.56 0.09
CA VAL A 229 -11.54 7.45 1.02
C VAL A 229 -10.53 7.84 2.10
N GLY A 230 -9.46 8.50 1.71
CA GLY A 230 -8.44 8.98 2.65
C GLY A 230 -8.92 10.09 3.60
N ASN A 231 -10.09 10.67 3.32
CA ASN A 231 -10.74 11.66 4.18
C ASN A 231 -11.77 11.06 5.15
N ARG A 232 -11.95 9.75 5.17
CA ARG A 232 -12.85 9.12 6.15
C ARG A 232 -12.47 9.53 7.58
N PRO A 233 -13.46 9.75 8.47
CA PRO A 233 -13.20 9.99 9.88
C PRO A 233 -12.30 8.91 10.48
N GLY A 234 -11.28 9.32 11.23
CA GLY A 234 -10.34 8.39 11.88
C GLY A 234 -9.28 7.77 10.97
N HIS A 235 -9.39 7.85 9.64
CA HIS A 235 -8.42 7.28 8.71
C HIS A 235 -6.97 7.75 9.00
N TYR A 236 -6.80 9.00 9.43
CA TYR A 236 -5.50 9.55 9.77
C TYR A 236 -4.77 8.75 10.86
N ARG A 237 -5.50 8.14 11.80
CA ARG A 237 -4.91 7.37 12.91
C ARG A 237 -4.21 6.10 12.41
N GLY A 238 -4.88 5.35 11.52
CA GLY A 238 -4.30 4.15 10.92
C GLY A 238 -3.06 4.50 10.09
N PHE A 239 -3.16 5.53 9.25
CA PHE A 239 -2.03 5.97 8.43
C PHE A 239 -0.85 6.50 9.26
N LEU A 240 -1.13 7.29 10.30
CA LEU A 240 -0.11 7.80 11.23
C LEU A 240 0.57 6.65 12.00
N SER A 241 -0.24 5.69 12.49
CA SER A 241 0.28 4.49 13.14
C SER A 241 1.18 3.67 12.20
N LEU A 242 0.81 3.53 10.92
CA LEU A 242 1.63 2.86 9.92
C LEU A 242 2.99 3.56 9.76
N LEU A 243 3.02 4.87 9.57
CA LEU A 243 4.25 5.62 9.40
C LEU A 243 5.17 5.55 10.63
N ARG A 244 4.59 5.59 11.84
CA ARG A 244 5.34 5.48 13.10
C ARG A 244 5.87 4.08 13.38
N ASN A 245 5.30 3.05 12.77
CA ASN A 245 5.74 1.65 12.89
C ASN A 245 6.41 1.13 11.62
N ALA A 246 6.82 2.03 10.71
CA ALA A 246 7.33 1.66 9.40
C ALA A 246 8.66 0.90 9.44
N GLU A 247 9.45 1.04 10.50
CA GLU A 247 10.68 0.25 10.71
C GLU A 247 10.41 -1.27 10.77
N SER A 248 9.16 -1.67 11.08
CA SER A 248 8.78 -3.09 11.12
C SER A 248 8.88 -3.81 9.77
N TRP A 249 8.84 -3.08 8.67
CA TRP A 249 8.99 -3.63 7.32
C TRP A 249 10.43 -4.08 7.08
N GLU A 250 11.40 -3.20 7.28
CA GLU A 250 12.83 -3.53 7.15
C GLU A 250 13.26 -4.58 8.19
N ALA A 251 12.73 -4.50 9.40
CA ALA A 251 13.04 -5.50 10.43
C ALA A 251 12.57 -6.93 10.07
N ALA A 252 11.61 -7.08 9.15
CA ALA A 252 11.13 -8.38 8.70
C ALA A 252 12.04 -9.03 7.65
N THR A 253 12.92 -8.28 6.97
CA THR A 253 13.80 -8.79 5.91
C THR A 253 14.78 -9.85 6.40
N LYS A 254 15.13 -9.84 7.69
CA LYS A 254 15.97 -10.87 8.33
C LYS A 254 15.48 -12.31 8.15
N ASP A 255 14.19 -12.48 7.89
CA ASP A 255 13.57 -13.79 7.70
C ASP A 255 13.47 -14.20 6.22
N TYR A 256 13.83 -13.34 5.25
CA TYR A 256 13.69 -13.61 3.81
C TYR A 256 14.53 -14.79 3.32
N GLY A 257 15.65 -15.08 3.97
CA GLY A 257 16.43 -16.28 3.70
C GLY A 257 15.71 -17.61 3.93
N ARG A 258 14.54 -17.58 4.59
CA ARG A 258 13.70 -18.76 4.84
C ARG A 258 12.68 -19.04 3.73
N ILE A 259 12.61 -18.19 2.70
CA ILE A 259 11.68 -18.34 1.58
C ILE A 259 12.11 -19.53 0.72
N GLU A 260 11.19 -20.49 0.50
CA GLU A 260 11.43 -21.73 -0.28
C GLU A 260 10.56 -21.80 -1.55
N ILE A 261 9.62 -20.86 -1.71
CA ILE A 261 8.74 -20.81 -2.88
C ILE A 261 9.30 -19.82 -3.93
N PRO A 262 8.92 -19.98 -5.22
CA PRO A 262 9.35 -19.06 -6.26
C PRO A 262 8.97 -17.61 -5.97
N VAL A 263 9.92 -16.68 -6.14
CA VAL A 263 9.73 -15.24 -5.98
C VAL A 263 10.19 -14.51 -7.22
N LEU A 264 9.39 -13.55 -7.69
CA LEU A 264 9.76 -12.55 -8.67
C LEU A 264 9.78 -11.18 -8.01
N LEU A 265 10.94 -10.51 -8.01
CA LEU A 265 11.07 -9.09 -7.68
C LEU A 265 10.92 -8.26 -8.95
N ILE A 266 10.01 -7.29 -8.95
CA ILE A 266 9.83 -6.32 -10.04
C ILE A 266 10.09 -4.92 -9.51
N TRP A 267 11.03 -4.22 -10.12
CA TRP A 267 11.34 -2.84 -9.79
C TRP A 267 11.03 -1.90 -10.95
N GLY A 268 10.42 -0.75 -10.66
CA GLY A 268 10.45 0.39 -11.58
C GLY A 268 11.84 1.03 -11.54
N ASP A 269 12.40 1.44 -12.69
CA ASP A 269 13.71 2.08 -12.72
C ASP A 269 13.74 3.44 -12.01
N GLN A 270 12.57 4.10 -11.89
CA GLN A 270 12.37 5.38 -11.20
C GLN A 270 11.70 5.21 -9.83
N ASP A 271 11.74 4.00 -9.24
CA ASP A 271 11.26 3.75 -7.88
C ASP A 271 12.10 4.50 -6.83
N TRP A 272 11.52 4.71 -5.65
CA TRP A 272 12.20 5.35 -4.51
C TRP A 272 13.36 4.55 -3.94
N ALA A 273 13.37 3.21 -4.11
CA ALA A 273 14.45 2.34 -3.67
C ALA A 273 15.72 2.59 -4.48
N ARG A 274 16.84 2.74 -3.81
CA ARG A 274 18.16 2.88 -4.43
C ARG A 274 18.65 1.54 -4.99
N PRO A 275 19.54 1.52 -5.99
CA PRO A 275 20.09 0.27 -6.52
C PRO A 275 20.65 -0.66 -5.45
N VAL A 276 21.33 -0.13 -4.42
CA VAL A 276 21.89 -0.92 -3.33
C VAL A 276 20.80 -1.59 -2.46
N GLU A 277 19.67 -0.95 -2.27
CA GLU A 277 18.53 -1.50 -1.52
C GLU A 277 17.85 -2.62 -2.31
N ARG A 278 17.68 -2.45 -3.63
CA ARG A 278 17.14 -3.48 -4.53
C ARG A 278 18.04 -4.72 -4.60
N GLU A 279 19.35 -4.50 -4.66
CA GLU A 279 20.34 -5.58 -4.66
C GLU A 279 20.39 -6.29 -3.31
N HIS A 280 20.17 -5.57 -2.21
CA HIS A 280 20.07 -6.16 -0.88
C HIS A 280 18.94 -7.20 -0.82
N ASP A 281 17.73 -6.86 -1.29
CA ASP A 281 16.60 -7.80 -1.32
C ASP A 281 16.90 -9.01 -2.20
N ARG A 282 17.56 -8.79 -3.38
CA ARG A 282 17.98 -9.87 -4.25
C ARG A 282 18.92 -10.85 -3.56
N MET A 283 19.82 -10.35 -2.73
CA MET A 283 20.78 -11.20 -1.99
C MET A 283 20.12 -11.96 -0.83
N LEU A 284 19.08 -11.39 -0.21
CA LEU A 284 18.40 -12.02 0.93
C LEU A 284 17.48 -13.17 0.53
N ILE A 285 16.91 -13.16 -0.69
CA ILE A 285 15.89 -14.11 -1.11
C ILE A 285 16.52 -15.22 -1.95
N PRO A 286 16.53 -16.50 -1.50
CA PRO A 286 17.11 -17.60 -2.25
C PRO A 286 16.42 -17.81 -3.60
N GLY A 287 17.19 -17.93 -4.68
CA GLY A 287 16.68 -18.27 -6.01
C GLY A 287 15.71 -17.25 -6.62
N VAL A 288 15.71 -16.01 -6.13
CA VAL A 288 14.82 -14.97 -6.61
C VAL A 288 15.09 -14.59 -8.07
N GLU A 289 14.03 -14.49 -8.88
CA GLU A 289 14.07 -13.80 -10.17
C GLU A 289 13.90 -12.29 -9.93
N MET A 290 14.67 -11.46 -10.61
CA MET A 290 14.53 -10.00 -10.53
C MET A 290 14.48 -9.38 -11.92
N THR A 291 13.58 -8.42 -12.11
CA THR A 291 13.46 -7.63 -13.34
C THR A 291 13.23 -6.15 -13.02
N THR A 292 13.70 -5.29 -13.93
CA THR A 292 13.47 -3.83 -13.83
C THR A 292 12.67 -3.36 -15.02
N VAL A 293 11.61 -2.58 -14.77
CA VAL A 293 10.71 -2.03 -15.78
C VAL A 293 11.08 -0.57 -16.03
N LYS A 294 11.49 -0.27 -17.26
CA LYS A 294 11.90 1.07 -17.67
C LYS A 294 10.72 2.04 -17.68
N GLY A 295 10.93 3.24 -17.15
CA GLY A 295 9.91 4.28 -17.04
C GLY A 295 8.82 3.97 -16.03
N GLY A 296 9.09 3.09 -15.07
CA GLY A 296 8.18 2.77 -13.97
C GLY A 296 8.60 3.45 -12.67
N GLY A 297 7.66 4.12 -12.01
CA GLY A 297 7.79 4.64 -10.66
C GLY A 297 7.32 3.63 -9.60
N HIS A 298 7.05 4.12 -8.40
CA HIS A 298 6.60 3.31 -7.25
C HIS A 298 5.22 2.67 -7.47
N PHE A 299 4.31 3.36 -8.18
CA PHE A 299 2.99 2.83 -8.53
C PHE A 299 3.01 2.19 -9.92
N LEU A 300 3.84 1.17 -10.07
CA LEU A 300 4.06 0.46 -11.33
C LEU A 300 2.77 0.00 -12.05
N PRO A 301 1.68 -0.44 -11.34
CA PRO A 301 0.42 -0.79 -11.99
C PRO A 301 -0.24 0.36 -12.77
N LEU A 302 0.10 1.62 -12.44
CA LEU A 302 -0.42 2.80 -13.11
C LEU A 302 0.50 3.27 -14.25
N ASP A 303 1.82 3.22 -14.03
CA ASP A 303 2.82 3.68 -15.01
C ASP A 303 3.03 2.71 -16.16
N ARG A 304 3.15 1.42 -15.85
CA ARG A 304 3.53 0.35 -16.80
C ARG A 304 2.64 -0.88 -16.59
N PRO A 305 1.31 -0.74 -16.76
CA PRO A 305 0.37 -1.82 -16.53
C PRO A 305 0.59 -3.03 -17.44
N ARG A 306 0.97 -2.80 -18.69
CA ARG A 306 1.20 -3.87 -19.66
C ARG A 306 2.44 -4.71 -19.31
N GLU A 307 3.56 -4.06 -19.09
CA GLU A 307 4.83 -4.73 -18.75
C GLU A 307 4.70 -5.51 -17.44
N LEU A 308 4.01 -4.93 -16.45
CA LEU A 308 3.72 -5.60 -15.18
C LEU A 308 2.86 -6.84 -15.38
N THR A 309 1.77 -6.71 -16.14
CA THR A 309 0.83 -7.80 -16.40
C THR A 309 1.52 -8.96 -17.11
N GLU A 310 2.30 -8.67 -18.16
CA GLU A 310 3.09 -9.66 -18.90
C GLU A 310 4.13 -10.36 -18.03
N ALA A 311 4.78 -9.63 -17.11
CA ALA A 311 5.75 -10.22 -16.17
C ALA A 311 5.08 -11.21 -15.21
N ILE A 312 3.92 -10.83 -14.63
CA ILE A 312 3.15 -11.69 -13.74
C ILE A 312 2.70 -12.97 -14.46
N ILE A 313 2.12 -12.85 -15.66
CA ILE A 313 1.62 -13.99 -16.45
C ILE A 313 2.79 -14.94 -16.81
N ARG A 314 3.90 -14.42 -17.32
CA ARG A 314 5.08 -15.23 -17.67
C ARG A 314 5.66 -15.97 -16.47
N PHE A 315 5.78 -15.30 -15.33
CA PHE A 315 6.30 -15.91 -14.12
C PHE A 315 5.39 -17.02 -13.60
N ALA A 316 4.07 -16.78 -13.55
CA ALA A 316 3.12 -17.79 -13.10
C ALA A 316 3.08 -19.03 -14.01
N ALA A 317 3.25 -18.87 -15.33
CA ALA A 317 3.28 -19.97 -16.29
C ALA A 317 4.53 -20.86 -16.16
N ARG A 318 5.69 -20.28 -15.81
CA ARG A 318 6.96 -21.01 -15.69
C ARG A 318 7.15 -21.70 -14.32
N SER A 319 6.44 -21.24 -13.32
CA SER A 319 6.55 -21.74 -11.94
C SER A 319 5.33 -22.60 -11.62
N PRO A 320 5.26 -23.87 -12.06
CA PRO A 320 4.10 -24.72 -11.78
C PRO A 320 3.92 -24.89 -10.27
N ILE A 321 2.66 -25.09 -9.87
CA ILE A 321 2.31 -25.41 -8.50
C ILE A 321 2.96 -26.76 -8.17
N ARG A 322 3.67 -26.85 -7.06
CA ARG A 322 4.17 -28.15 -6.57
C ARG A 322 2.95 -29.04 -6.29
N ALA A 323 2.91 -30.20 -6.96
CA ALA A 323 1.88 -31.21 -6.77
C ALA A 323 1.88 -31.76 -5.34
#